data_2fc6db715d607fe9f3a1b8e7bdc0bc26
#
_entry.id   2fc6db715d607fe9f3a1b8e7bdc0bc26
#
_cell.length_a   1.000
_cell.length_b   1.000
_cell.length_c   1.000
_cell.angle_alpha   90.00
_cell.angle_beta   90.00
_cell.angle_gamma   90.00
#
_symmetry.space_group_name_H-M   'P 1'
#
loop_
_entity.id
_entity.type
_entity.pdbx_description
1 polymer ?
#
loop_
_entity_poly.entity_id
_entity_poly.type
_entity_poly.pdbx_seq_one_letter_code
_entity_poly.pdbx_strand_id
1 'polypeptide(L)'
;MPSSAGKPHLLIVMLNGSSTIRLDRHIDHDRCAVTYVVDRTRAETIAEYRERIRDAAVVTDPADIDGQVLPAVAELFRRNGTADVVFTPSEYDLLGAARIRDRFGIAGMSEAHTLDLRDKVLMKERVGAAGVVVPRFGACADAVPHELAARIGYPLVLKPRRGMGSRGIHIVHDDAEFARAWPQIDPDDYEAEEFVPGTIYHVDGLVSDGRLLFSRVSRYLTTCLAAQHQRIPLGSVVVDDAELRDRLNSFALRALLALSLDASPFHLELILRADREPVFLEVGARPGGGQIRFVFDDLYGVDLFREWANLALGVQRELPVPDEPVGGWLTVPAPSAPPYRVVEARSLIDSVRYLYYEALPHTGDVYDSRRLSLDRWPGGRFRFAGPTTEVVAAAIEDTMRRYRFTVAAHDS
;
A
#
# COMPACT_ATOMS: atom_id res chain seq x y z
N MET A 1 -22.82 6.48 -19.90
CA MET A 1 -24.15 5.93 -19.51
C MET A 1 -24.05 4.42 -19.58
N PRO A 2 -24.23 3.65 -18.49
CA PRO A 2 -24.24 2.20 -18.59
C PRO A 2 -25.42 1.74 -19.45
N SER A 3 -25.17 0.73 -20.28
CA SER A 3 -26.14 0.06 -21.13
C SER A 3 -27.31 -0.48 -20.29
N SER A 4 -28.51 -0.11 -20.63
CA SER A 4 -29.75 -0.53 -19.99
C SER A 4 -30.01 -2.03 -20.20
N ALA A 5 -29.77 -2.89 -19.20
CA ALA A 5 -30.45 -4.18 -19.00
C ALA A 5 -29.63 -5.29 -18.28
N GLY A 6 -28.47 -5.05 -17.70
CA GLY A 6 -27.70 -6.09 -17.02
C GLY A 6 -26.91 -5.57 -15.80
N LYS A 7 -26.49 -6.48 -14.91
CA LYS A 7 -25.53 -6.16 -13.87
C LYS A 7 -24.23 -5.68 -14.52
N PRO A 8 -23.55 -4.63 -13.98
CA PRO A 8 -22.25 -4.20 -14.50
C PRO A 8 -21.23 -5.35 -14.43
N HIS A 9 -20.39 -5.46 -15.45
CA HIS A 9 -19.36 -6.49 -15.53
C HIS A 9 -18.03 -5.95 -15.02
N LEU A 10 -17.54 -6.53 -13.94
CA LEU A 10 -16.29 -6.17 -13.28
C LEU A 10 -15.23 -7.25 -13.57
N LEU A 11 -14.14 -6.89 -14.23
CA LEU A 11 -12.94 -7.73 -14.32
C LEU A 11 -12.00 -7.41 -13.15
N ILE A 12 -11.69 -8.40 -12.34
CA ILE A 12 -10.73 -8.29 -11.24
C ILE A 12 -9.39 -8.89 -11.67
N VAL A 13 -8.33 -8.10 -11.54
CA VAL A 13 -6.95 -8.47 -11.86
C VAL A 13 -6.20 -8.74 -10.56
N MET A 14 -5.74 -9.99 -10.34
CA MET A 14 -4.98 -10.41 -9.17
C MET A 14 -3.84 -11.34 -9.62
N LEU A 15 -2.77 -10.76 -10.15
CA LEU A 15 -1.66 -11.47 -10.78
C LEU A 15 -0.42 -11.55 -9.89
N ASN A 16 -0.15 -10.46 -9.14
CA ASN A 16 1.08 -10.29 -8.39
C ASN A 16 0.78 -9.84 -6.95
N GLY A 17 1.79 -9.95 -6.10
CA GLY A 17 1.71 -9.51 -4.72
C GLY A 17 1.37 -10.64 -3.75
N SER A 18 1.49 -10.35 -2.48
CA SER A 18 1.27 -11.30 -1.37
C SER A 18 -0.17 -11.29 -0.84
N SER A 19 -1.09 -10.60 -1.53
CA SER A 19 -2.43 -10.35 -0.99
C SER A 19 -3.36 -11.53 -1.23
N THR A 20 -3.85 -12.10 -0.15
CA THR A 20 -4.96 -13.07 -0.11
C THR A 20 -6.28 -12.39 0.22
N ILE A 21 -6.50 -11.17 -0.33
CA ILE A 21 -7.71 -10.41 -0.04
C ILE A 21 -8.94 -11.19 -0.55
N ARG A 22 -9.87 -11.44 0.35
CA ARG A 22 -11.18 -12.03 0.07
C ARG A 22 -12.10 -10.96 -0.50
N LEU A 23 -11.95 -10.65 -1.80
CA LEU A 23 -12.73 -9.59 -2.46
C LEU A 23 -14.24 -9.86 -2.47
N ASP A 24 -14.67 -11.12 -2.34
CA ASP A 24 -16.06 -11.48 -2.16
C ASP A 24 -16.71 -10.92 -0.88
N ARG A 25 -15.89 -10.47 0.08
CA ARG A 25 -16.35 -9.80 1.31
C ARG A 25 -16.45 -8.28 1.17
N HIS A 26 -15.79 -7.72 0.17
CA HIS A 26 -15.72 -6.27 -0.08
C HIS A 26 -16.56 -5.84 -1.29
N ILE A 27 -16.71 -6.71 -2.28
CA ILE A 27 -17.44 -6.45 -3.52
C ILE A 27 -18.71 -7.30 -3.52
N ASP A 28 -19.84 -6.67 -3.79
CA ASP A 28 -21.13 -7.35 -3.90
C ASP A 28 -21.25 -8.08 -5.26
N HIS A 29 -20.88 -9.37 -5.26
CA HIS A 29 -20.96 -10.23 -6.43
C HIS A 29 -22.41 -10.53 -6.86
N ASP A 30 -23.40 -10.21 -6.03
CA ASP A 30 -24.81 -10.36 -6.42
C ASP A 30 -25.30 -9.15 -7.24
N ARG A 31 -24.65 -7.99 -7.11
CA ARG A 31 -24.94 -6.77 -7.88
C ARG A 31 -24.10 -6.62 -9.14
N CYS A 32 -22.98 -7.31 -9.25
CA CYS A 32 -22.06 -7.27 -10.38
C CYS A 32 -21.89 -8.64 -11.01
N ALA A 33 -21.67 -8.70 -12.32
CA ALA A 33 -21.11 -9.89 -12.97
C ALA A 33 -19.59 -9.82 -12.81
N VAL A 34 -18.99 -10.69 -11.99
CA VAL A 34 -17.57 -10.61 -11.67
C VAL A 34 -16.79 -11.71 -12.37
N THR A 35 -15.76 -11.31 -13.12
CA THR A 35 -14.76 -12.22 -13.70
C THR A 35 -13.39 -11.92 -13.13
N TYR A 36 -12.50 -12.92 -13.12
CA TYR A 36 -11.15 -12.81 -12.58
C TYR A 36 -10.10 -13.21 -13.60
N VAL A 37 -8.97 -12.50 -13.63
CA VAL A 37 -7.71 -13.01 -14.16
C VAL A 37 -6.71 -13.08 -13.01
N VAL A 38 -6.17 -14.29 -12.78
CA VAL A 38 -5.38 -14.60 -11.58
C VAL A 38 -4.16 -15.44 -11.93
N ASP A 39 -3.15 -15.43 -11.07
CA ASP A 39 -2.09 -16.44 -11.06
C ASP A 39 -2.56 -17.73 -10.35
N ARG A 40 -1.70 -18.75 -10.33
CA ARG A 40 -2.02 -20.05 -9.69
C ARG A 40 -2.31 -19.93 -8.20
N THR A 41 -1.55 -19.09 -7.47
CA THR A 41 -1.71 -18.93 -6.02
C THR A 41 -3.07 -18.29 -5.69
N ARG A 42 -3.50 -17.30 -6.48
CA ARG A 42 -4.80 -16.62 -6.27
C ARG A 42 -5.97 -17.45 -6.77
N ALA A 43 -5.73 -18.35 -7.73
CA ALA A 43 -6.73 -19.33 -8.14
C ALA A 43 -7.22 -20.19 -6.96
N GLU A 44 -6.33 -20.58 -6.05
CA GLU A 44 -6.69 -21.28 -4.81
C GLU A 44 -7.56 -20.40 -3.88
N THR A 45 -7.23 -19.11 -3.75
CA THR A 45 -8.00 -18.18 -2.95
C THR A 45 -9.42 -17.98 -3.49
N ILE A 46 -9.57 -17.79 -4.81
CA ILE A 46 -10.91 -17.59 -5.42
C ILE A 46 -11.72 -18.90 -5.49
N ALA A 47 -11.09 -20.07 -5.40
CA ALA A 47 -11.79 -21.36 -5.36
C ALA A 47 -12.76 -21.47 -4.18
N GLU A 48 -12.45 -20.82 -3.05
CA GLU A 48 -13.30 -20.81 -1.85
C GLU A 48 -14.67 -20.14 -2.06
N TYR A 49 -14.81 -19.25 -3.07
CA TYR A 49 -16.05 -18.54 -3.41
C TYR A 49 -16.38 -18.60 -4.91
N ARG A 50 -15.92 -19.70 -5.57
CA ARG A 50 -16.02 -19.88 -7.02
C ARG A 50 -17.45 -19.81 -7.55
N GLU A 51 -18.43 -20.25 -6.79
CA GLU A 51 -19.86 -20.23 -7.14
C GLU A 51 -20.44 -18.79 -7.28
N ARG A 52 -19.79 -17.81 -6.64
CA ARG A 52 -20.15 -16.38 -6.74
C ARG A 52 -19.46 -15.66 -7.90
N ILE A 53 -18.55 -16.34 -8.59
CA ILE A 53 -17.76 -15.80 -9.71
C ILE A 53 -18.36 -16.27 -11.01
N ARG A 54 -18.57 -15.35 -11.95
CA ARG A 54 -19.09 -15.69 -13.29
C ARG A 54 -18.10 -16.57 -14.07
N ASP A 55 -16.83 -16.14 -14.15
CA ASP A 55 -15.77 -16.85 -14.84
C ASP A 55 -14.39 -16.42 -14.34
N ALA A 56 -13.35 -17.23 -14.59
CA ALA A 56 -11.99 -16.87 -14.25
C ALA A 56 -10.98 -17.48 -15.25
N ALA A 57 -9.90 -16.72 -15.52
CA ALA A 57 -8.73 -17.22 -16.25
C ALA A 57 -7.53 -17.28 -15.31
N VAL A 58 -6.77 -18.37 -15.42
CA VAL A 58 -5.53 -18.58 -14.66
C VAL A 58 -4.35 -18.45 -15.60
N VAL A 59 -3.40 -17.58 -15.29
CA VAL A 59 -2.15 -17.40 -16.02
C VAL A 59 -0.99 -18.02 -15.25
N THR A 60 0.01 -18.52 -15.96
CA THR A 60 1.18 -19.18 -15.35
C THR A 60 2.38 -18.26 -15.20
N ASP A 61 2.49 -17.27 -16.06
CA ASP A 61 3.47 -16.19 -15.99
C ASP A 61 2.76 -14.85 -15.99
N PRO A 62 2.48 -14.29 -14.82
CA PRO A 62 1.80 -13.00 -14.69
C PRO A 62 2.66 -11.80 -15.12
N ALA A 63 3.97 -11.96 -15.31
CA ALA A 63 4.85 -10.90 -15.83
C ALA A 63 4.74 -10.76 -17.35
N ASP A 64 4.35 -11.85 -18.04
CA ASP A 64 4.12 -11.84 -19.47
C ASP A 64 2.72 -11.28 -19.80
N ILE A 65 2.60 -9.96 -19.72
CA ILE A 65 1.32 -9.28 -19.96
C ILE A 65 0.83 -9.51 -21.39
N ASP A 66 1.70 -9.37 -22.38
CA ASP A 66 1.30 -9.44 -23.80
C ASP A 66 1.07 -10.86 -24.28
N GLY A 67 1.90 -11.81 -23.84
CA GLY A 67 1.81 -13.20 -24.29
C GLY A 67 0.82 -14.07 -23.51
N GLN A 68 0.52 -13.74 -22.26
CA GLN A 68 -0.38 -14.56 -21.43
C GLN A 68 -1.59 -13.80 -20.90
N VAL A 69 -1.39 -12.62 -20.27
CA VAL A 69 -2.49 -11.94 -19.59
C VAL A 69 -3.52 -11.38 -20.57
N LEU A 70 -3.08 -10.62 -21.57
CA LEU A 70 -4.00 -10.04 -22.58
C LEU A 70 -4.75 -11.10 -23.39
N PRO A 71 -4.13 -12.21 -23.85
CA PRO A 71 -4.87 -13.31 -24.49
C PRO A 71 -5.88 -13.99 -23.56
N ALA A 72 -5.54 -14.19 -22.28
CA ALA A 72 -6.45 -14.76 -21.29
C ALA A 72 -7.67 -13.85 -21.05
N VAL A 73 -7.46 -12.55 -20.96
CA VAL A 73 -8.53 -11.55 -20.82
C VAL A 73 -9.39 -11.49 -22.10
N ALA A 74 -8.77 -11.53 -23.29
CA ALA A 74 -9.51 -11.58 -24.56
C ALA A 74 -10.45 -12.79 -24.64
N GLU A 75 -9.99 -13.94 -24.17
CA GLU A 75 -10.82 -15.17 -24.13
C GLU A 75 -11.94 -15.05 -23.07
N LEU A 76 -11.66 -14.46 -21.91
CA LEU A 76 -12.71 -14.15 -20.93
C LEU A 76 -13.80 -13.26 -21.54
N PHE A 77 -13.41 -12.20 -22.24
CA PHE A 77 -14.35 -11.26 -22.86
C PHE A 77 -15.12 -11.88 -24.02
N ARG A 78 -14.51 -12.79 -24.79
CA ARG A 78 -15.21 -13.55 -25.82
C ARG A 78 -16.36 -14.39 -25.25
N ARG A 79 -16.16 -14.97 -24.06
CA ARG A 79 -17.18 -15.83 -23.40
C ARG A 79 -18.21 -15.03 -22.62
N ASN A 80 -17.83 -13.88 -22.05
CA ASN A 80 -18.63 -13.20 -21.04
C ASN A 80 -19.07 -11.78 -21.44
N GLY A 81 -18.61 -11.26 -22.58
CA GLY A 81 -18.70 -9.84 -22.94
C GLY A 81 -17.56 -9.04 -22.33
N THR A 82 -17.26 -7.88 -22.94
CA THR A 82 -16.25 -6.95 -22.42
C THR A 82 -16.67 -6.41 -21.05
N ALA A 83 -15.73 -6.28 -20.13
CA ALA A 83 -16.01 -5.69 -18.82
C ALA A 83 -16.28 -4.18 -18.93
N ASP A 84 -17.18 -3.68 -18.08
CA ASP A 84 -17.42 -2.24 -17.92
C ASP A 84 -16.29 -1.59 -17.09
N VAL A 85 -15.71 -2.34 -16.14
CA VAL A 85 -14.70 -1.87 -15.21
C VAL A 85 -13.58 -2.91 -15.06
N VAL A 86 -12.34 -2.44 -15.05
CA VAL A 86 -11.16 -3.25 -14.65
C VAL A 86 -10.67 -2.77 -13.28
N PHE A 87 -10.67 -3.68 -12.31
CA PHE A 87 -10.32 -3.43 -10.91
C PHE A 87 -9.12 -4.27 -10.48
N THR A 88 -8.23 -3.71 -9.69
CA THR A 88 -7.17 -4.47 -9.01
C THR A 88 -6.93 -3.94 -7.60
N PRO A 89 -6.86 -4.81 -6.58
CA PRO A 89 -6.55 -4.41 -5.22
C PRO A 89 -5.03 -4.29 -4.97
N SER A 90 -4.21 -4.63 -5.95
CA SER A 90 -2.76 -4.77 -5.81
C SER A 90 -2.01 -3.66 -6.55
N GLU A 91 -1.09 -2.99 -5.86
CA GLU A 91 -0.21 -2.01 -6.47
C GLU A 91 0.70 -2.61 -7.56
N TYR A 92 1.06 -3.89 -7.42
CA TYR A 92 1.85 -4.61 -8.44
C TYR A 92 1.11 -4.81 -9.75
N ASP A 93 -0.22 -4.83 -9.71
CA ASP A 93 -1.06 -5.12 -10.88
C ASP A 93 -1.64 -3.85 -11.53
N LEU A 94 -1.37 -2.65 -10.98
CA LEU A 94 -1.91 -1.39 -11.51
C LEU A 94 -1.56 -1.16 -12.98
N LEU A 95 -0.29 -1.37 -13.37
CA LEU A 95 0.16 -1.22 -14.75
C LEU A 95 -0.45 -2.29 -15.66
N GLY A 96 -0.52 -3.55 -15.22
CA GLY A 96 -1.18 -4.61 -15.96
C GLY A 96 -2.68 -4.34 -16.18
N ALA A 97 -3.37 -3.86 -15.14
CA ALA A 97 -4.76 -3.45 -15.23
C ALA A 97 -4.96 -2.25 -16.17
N ALA A 98 -4.04 -1.29 -16.19
CA ALA A 98 -4.05 -0.16 -17.10
C ALA A 98 -3.86 -0.60 -18.56
N ARG A 99 -2.90 -1.50 -18.86
CA ARG A 99 -2.72 -2.08 -20.19
C ARG A 99 -3.96 -2.83 -20.68
N ILE A 100 -4.65 -3.55 -19.79
CA ILE A 100 -5.93 -4.20 -20.13
C ILE A 100 -6.96 -3.13 -20.53
N ARG A 101 -7.10 -2.04 -19.75
CA ARG A 101 -8.02 -0.94 -20.09
C ARG A 101 -7.70 -0.33 -21.45
N ASP A 102 -6.45 0.04 -21.67
CA ASP A 102 -6.01 0.65 -22.94
C ASP A 102 -6.23 -0.30 -24.13
N ARG A 103 -5.92 -1.60 -23.96
CA ARG A 103 -6.04 -2.61 -25.02
C ARG A 103 -7.49 -2.87 -25.44
N PHE A 104 -8.44 -2.81 -24.49
CA PHE A 104 -9.84 -3.15 -24.72
C PHE A 104 -10.78 -1.94 -24.71
N GLY A 105 -10.25 -0.73 -24.61
CA GLY A 105 -11.05 0.52 -24.65
C GLY A 105 -11.95 0.68 -23.43
N ILE A 106 -11.54 0.18 -22.26
CA ILE A 106 -12.30 0.28 -21.01
C ILE A 106 -11.89 1.56 -20.26
N ALA A 107 -12.88 2.28 -19.75
CA ALA A 107 -12.64 3.54 -19.03
C ALA A 107 -11.80 3.32 -17.76
N GLY A 108 -11.01 4.35 -17.39
CA GLY A 108 -10.17 4.38 -16.20
C GLY A 108 -8.76 4.92 -16.48
N MET A 109 -7.86 4.77 -15.50
CA MET A 109 -6.48 5.24 -15.65
C MET A 109 -5.75 4.46 -16.76
N SER A 110 -5.18 5.19 -17.73
CA SER A 110 -4.32 4.63 -18.78
C SER A 110 -2.98 4.16 -18.23
N GLU A 111 -2.21 3.43 -19.03
CA GLU A 111 -0.85 3.01 -18.66
C GLU A 111 0.06 4.22 -18.39
N ALA A 112 0.00 5.25 -19.25
CA ALA A 112 0.78 6.46 -19.07
C ALA A 112 0.44 7.19 -17.76
N HIS A 113 -0.85 7.35 -17.43
CA HIS A 113 -1.27 7.95 -16.17
C HIS A 113 -0.88 7.07 -14.96
N THR A 114 -0.99 5.76 -15.09
CA THR A 114 -0.60 4.83 -14.02
C THR A 114 0.91 4.88 -13.76
N LEU A 115 1.73 5.14 -14.77
CA LEU A 115 3.18 5.35 -14.60
C LEU A 115 3.47 6.59 -13.74
N ASP A 116 2.76 7.71 -13.92
CA ASP A 116 2.90 8.89 -13.05
C ASP A 116 2.64 8.58 -11.57
N LEU A 117 1.86 7.54 -11.28
CA LEU A 117 1.53 7.07 -9.92
C LEU A 117 2.42 5.93 -9.42
N ARG A 118 3.28 5.37 -10.29
CA ARG A 118 4.16 4.25 -9.94
C ARG A 118 5.64 4.59 -9.96
N ASP A 119 6.04 5.56 -10.77
CA ASP A 119 7.41 5.99 -10.92
C ASP A 119 7.67 7.24 -10.07
N LYS A 120 8.51 7.11 -9.05
CA LYS A 120 8.77 8.17 -8.07
C LYS A 120 9.41 9.42 -8.67
N VAL A 121 10.13 9.30 -9.80
CA VAL A 121 10.67 10.45 -10.51
C VAL A 121 9.55 11.22 -11.19
N LEU A 122 8.73 10.55 -12.02
CA LEU A 122 7.59 11.17 -12.69
C LEU A 122 6.59 11.76 -11.68
N MET A 123 6.33 11.03 -10.62
CA MET A 123 5.45 11.45 -9.52
C MET A 123 5.92 12.79 -8.91
N LYS A 124 7.21 12.89 -8.55
CA LYS A 124 7.77 14.12 -7.97
C LYS A 124 7.87 15.26 -8.97
N GLU A 125 8.11 14.98 -10.25
CA GLU A 125 8.06 15.98 -11.31
C GLU A 125 6.65 16.61 -11.41
N ARG A 126 5.60 15.81 -11.44
CA ARG A 126 4.20 16.28 -11.48
C ARG A 126 3.83 17.07 -10.24
N VAL A 127 4.11 16.50 -9.09
CA VAL A 127 3.78 17.11 -7.78
C VAL A 127 4.56 18.41 -7.57
N GLY A 128 5.86 18.43 -7.89
CA GLY A 128 6.69 19.63 -7.78
C GLY A 128 6.30 20.73 -8.76
N ALA A 129 5.94 20.40 -9.99
CA ALA A 129 5.43 21.36 -10.97
C ALA A 129 4.14 22.05 -10.53
N ALA A 130 3.34 21.40 -9.68
CA ALA A 130 2.14 21.99 -9.07
C ALA A 130 2.42 22.81 -7.80
N GLY A 131 3.70 23.05 -7.47
CA GLY A 131 4.12 23.85 -6.32
C GLY A 131 4.00 23.14 -4.96
N VAL A 132 3.88 21.82 -4.94
CA VAL A 132 3.99 21.01 -3.71
C VAL A 132 5.47 20.73 -3.45
N VAL A 133 5.91 20.92 -2.21
CA VAL A 133 7.31 20.72 -1.84
C VAL A 133 7.69 19.25 -1.98
N VAL A 134 8.73 18.97 -2.75
CA VAL A 134 9.35 17.66 -2.94
C VAL A 134 10.83 17.72 -2.55
N PRO A 135 11.48 16.61 -2.16
CA PRO A 135 12.93 16.62 -1.95
C PRO A 135 13.66 16.93 -3.28
N ARG A 136 14.90 17.38 -3.24
CA ARG A 136 15.74 17.39 -4.43
C ARG A 136 15.91 15.96 -4.91
N PHE A 137 15.76 15.69 -6.20
CA PHE A 137 15.79 14.34 -6.73
C PHE A 137 16.32 14.29 -8.17
N GLY A 138 16.59 13.09 -8.66
CA GLY A 138 16.91 12.82 -10.05
C GLY A 138 16.97 11.34 -10.36
N ALA A 139 16.64 10.98 -11.61
CA ALA A 139 16.85 9.63 -12.10
C ALA A 139 18.36 9.30 -12.11
N CYS A 140 18.70 8.04 -11.80
CA CYS A 140 20.06 7.55 -11.93
C CYS A 140 20.42 7.16 -13.36
N ALA A 141 19.42 6.84 -14.20
CA ALA A 141 19.60 6.55 -15.62
C ALA A 141 20.30 7.73 -16.34
N ASP A 142 21.27 7.43 -17.16
CA ASP A 142 22.07 8.38 -17.94
C ASP A 142 22.78 9.48 -17.11
N ALA A 143 22.73 9.39 -15.79
CA ALA A 143 23.36 10.37 -14.91
C ALA A 143 24.86 10.10 -14.77
N VAL A 144 25.65 11.18 -14.73
CA VAL A 144 27.03 11.12 -14.26
C VAL A 144 27.00 11.04 -12.73
N PRO A 145 27.45 9.93 -12.10
CA PRO A 145 27.17 9.65 -10.68
C PRO A 145 27.58 10.77 -9.73
N HIS A 146 28.80 11.31 -9.87
CA HIS A 146 29.32 12.35 -8.99
C HIS A 146 28.61 13.70 -9.16
N GLU A 147 28.15 14.02 -10.37
CA GLU A 147 27.36 15.24 -10.64
C GLU A 147 25.96 15.11 -10.02
N LEU A 148 25.34 13.92 -10.11
CA LEU A 148 24.07 13.64 -9.48
C LEU A 148 24.19 13.78 -7.96
N ALA A 149 25.20 13.17 -7.34
CA ALA A 149 25.43 13.26 -5.90
C ALA A 149 25.71 14.71 -5.46
N ALA A 150 26.52 15.46 -6.20
CA ALA A 150 26.80 16.87 -5.91
C ALA A 150 25.54 17.75 -6.00
N ARG A 151 24.65 17.48 -6.96
CA ARG A 151 23.38 18.21 -7.13
C ARG A 151 22.40 17.92 -6.01
N ILE A 152 22.30 16.66 -5.58
CA ILE A 152 21.39 16.24 -4.50
C ILE A 152 21.95 16.67 -3.14
N GLY A 153 23.24 16.46 -2.89
CA GLY A 153 23.91 16.68 -1.61
C GLY A 153 23.73 15.52 -0.64
N TYR A 154 24.62 15.45 0.35
CA TYR A 154 24.60 14.42 1.39
C TYR A 154 23.93 14.90 2.68
N PRO A 155 23.26 14.00 3.45
CA PRO A 155 22.96 12.62 3.08
C PRO A 155 21.96 12.54 1.93
N LEU A 156 22.08 11.50 1.09
CA LEU A 156 21.12 11.22 0.03
C LEU A 156 20.57 9.78 0.14
N VAL A 157 19.48 9.53 -0.57
CA VAL A 157 18.82 8.23 -0.63
C VAL A 157 18.84 7.72 -2.06
N LEU A 158 19.39 6.52 -2.27
CA LEU A 158 19.20 5.77 -3.52
C LEU A 158 18.06 4.79 -3.31
N LYS A 159 17.04 4.80 -4.18
CA LYS A 159 15.89 3.91 -4.06
C LYS A 159 15.29 3.53 -5.40
N PRO A 160 14.66 2.34 -5.52
CA PRO A 160 13.99 1.94 -6.76
C PRO A 160 12.84 2.90 -7.10
N ARG A 161 12.77 3.33 -8.35
CA ARG A 161 11.73 4.24 -8.87
C ARG A 161 10.33 3.65 -8.70
N ARG A 162 10.16 2.35 -8.99
CA ARG A 162 8.87 1.63 -8.94
C ARG A 162 8.77 0.62 -7.79
N GLY A 163 9.74 0.64 -6.88
CA GLY A 163 9.76 -0.20 -5.69
C GLY A 163 8.71 0.17 -4.65
N MET A 164 8.47 -0.75 -3.71
CA MET A 164 7.60 -0.53 -2.55
C MET A 164 8.13 -1.25 -1.31
N GLY A 165 7.64 -0.81 -0.14
CA GLY A 165 7.94 -1.43 1.15
C GLY A 165 9.40 -1.35 1.54
N SER A 166 10.04 -0.24 1.26
CA SER A 166 11.41 0.12 1.66
C SER A 166 12.49 -0.88 1.23
N ARG A 167 12.28 -1.64 0.14
CA ARG A 167 13.28 -2.57 -0.39
C ARG A 167 14.25 -1.85 -1.31
N GLY A 168 15.53 -2.24 -1.25
CA GLY A 168 16.56 -1.69 -2.12
C GLY A 168 16.90 -0.23 -1.84
N ILE A 169 16.59 0.29 -0.64
CA ILE A 169 16.89 1.65 -0.25
C ILE A 169 18.27 1.70 0.40
N HIS A 170 19.11 2.64 -0.06
CA HIS A 170 20.41 2.95 0.53
C HIS A 170 20.42 4.40 0.98
N ILE A 171 20.71 4.65 2.27
CA ILE A 171 21.05 5.98 2.76
C ILE A 171 22.57 6.11 2.65
N VAL A 172 23.01 7.20 2.05
CA VAL A 172 24.42 7.44 1.71
C VAL A 172 24.83 8.78 2.31
N HIS A 173 25.90 8.79 3.11
CA HIS A 173 26.31 9.96 3.89
C HIS A 173 27.49 10.73 3.28
N ASP A 174 28.26 10.09 2.39
CA ASP A 174 29.44 10.67 1.78
C ASP A 174 29.80 10.00 0.43
N ASP A 175 30.81 10.54 -0.25
CA ASP A 175 31.28 10.02 -1.53
C ASP A 175 31.79 8.57 -1.43
N ALA A 176 32.37 8.17 -0.30
CA ALA A 176 32.90 6.82 -0.12
C ALA A 176 31.74 5.79 0.00
N GLU A 177 30.67 6.15 0.71
CA GLU A 177 29.46 5.33 0.77
C GLU A 177 28.75 5.30 -0.60
N PHE A 178 28.69 6.43 -1.29
CA PHE A 178 28.11 6.51 -2.64
C PHE A 178 28.84 5.58 -3.61
N ALA A 179 30.18 5.63 -3.62
CA ALA A 179 30.98 4.78 -4.49
C ALA A 179 30.80 3.27 -4.19
N ARG A 180 30.46 2.91 -2.95
CA ARG A 180 30.14 1.52 -2.57
C ARG A 180 28.71 1.11 -2.96
N ALA A 181 27.75 2.03 -2.84
CA ALA A 181 26.33 1.73 -3.11
C ALA A 181 26.01 1.72 -4.62
N TRP A 182 26.59 2.63 -5.39
CA TRP A 182 26.27 2.80 -6.81
C TRP A 182 26.43 1.51 -7.65
N PRO A 183 27.50 0.70 -7.50
CA PRO A 183 27.62 -0.57 -8.25
C PRO A 183 26.61 -1.66 -7.86
N GLN A 184 25.85 -1.45 -6.78
CA GLN A 184 24.87 -2.43 -6.28
C GLN A 184 23.46 -2.16 -6.78
N ILE A 185 23.25 -1.06 -7.50
CA ILE A 185 21.93 -0.67 -8.04
C ILE A 185 21.91 -0.83 -9.56
N ASP A 186 20.71 -0.96 -10.10
CA ASP A 186 20.45 -0.78 -11.52
C ASP A 186 20.07 0.70 -11.76
N PRO A 187 20.93 1.51 -12.40
CA PRO A 187 20.63 2.93 -12.60
C PRO A 187 19.32 3.19 -13.35
N ASP A 188 18.92 2.30 -14.25
CA ASP A 188 17.70 2.45 -15.04
C ASP A 188 16.42 2.33 -14.18
N ASP A 189 16.51 1.63 -13.05
CA ASP A 189 15.37 1.46 -12.12
C ASP A 189 15.51 2.27 -10.83
N TYR A 190 16.57 3.09 -10.67
CA TYR A 190 16.82 3.85 -9.45
C TYR A 190 16.72 5.36 -9.63
N GLU A 191 16.43 6.02 -8.53
CA GLU A 191 16.55 7.46 -8.35
C GLU A 191 17.44 7.78 -7.14
N ALA A 192 18.01 8.99 -7.16
CA ALA A 192 18.64 9.61 -5.99
C ALA A 192 17.76 10.75 -5.50
N GLU A 193 17.56 10.85 -4.19
CA GLU A 193 16.86 11.99 -3.59
C GLU A 193 17.54 12.47 -2.31
N GLU A 194 17.28 13.71 -1.95
CA GLU A 194 17.71 14.33 -0.70
C GLU A 194 17.15 13.55 0.49
N PHE A 195 18.00 13.23 1.45
CA PHE A 195 17.54 12.74 2.75
C PHE A 195 16.94 13.89 3.54
N VAL A 196 15.63 13.92 3.68
CA VAL A 196 14.90 14.95 4.43
C VAL A 196 14.75 14.50 5.89
N PRO A 197 15.36 15.20 6.86
CA PRO A 197 15.14 14.88 8.27
C PRO A 197 13.75 15.34 8.72
N GLY A 198 13.04 14.47 9.45
CA GLY A 198 11.70 14.79 9.95
C GLY A 198 10.93 13.56 10.40
N THR A 199 9.69 13.79 10.78
CA THR A 199 8.76 12.73 11.16
C THR A 199 7.93 12.33 9.96
N ILE A 200 7.82 11.02 9.71
CA ILE A 200 7.01 10.51 8.59
C ILE A 200 5.55 10.43 9.04
N TYR A 201 4.71 11.12 8.27
CA TYR A 201 3.26 11.03 8.34
C TYR A 201 2.73 10.34 7.09
N HIS A 202 1.56 9.78 7.21
CA HIS A 202 0.80 9.33 6.04
C HIS A 202 -0.64 9.81 6.11
N VAL A 203 -1.18 10.09 4.94
CA VAL A 203 -2.60 10.41 4.76
C VAL A 203 -3.20 9.31 3.93
N ASP A 204 -4.21 8.65 4.49
CA ASP A 204 -4.95 7.57 3.84
C ASP A 204 -6.40 7.96 3.68
N GLY A 205 -6.99 7.56 2.56
CA GLY A 205 -8.39 7.90 2.34
C GLY A 205 -8.90 7.52 0.96
N LEU A 206 -9.92 8.25 0.56
CA LEU A 206 -10.61 8.15 -0.72
C LEU A 206 -10.74 9.55 -1.33
N VAL A 207 -10.37 9.68 -2.59
CA VAL A 207 -10.50 10.90 -3.39
C VAL A 207 -11.47 10.66 -4.55
N SER A 208 -12.38 11.60 -4.79
CA SER A 208 -13.23 11.64 -5.98
C SER A 208 -13.73 13.05 -6.24
N ASP A 209 -13.91 13.40 -7.51
CA ASP A 209 -14.38 14.72 -7.97
C ASP A 209 -13.56 15.88 -7.38
N GLY A 210 -12.24 15.68 -7.29
CA GLY A 210 -11.31 16.69 -6.80
C GLY A 210 -11.39 16.98 -5.30
N ARG A 211 -11.97 16.09 -4.49
CA ARG A 211 -12.13 16.26 -3.04
C ARG A 211 -11.86 14.97 -2.28
N LEU A 212 -11.45 15.08 -1.03
CA LEU A 212 -11.34 13.96 -0.13
C LEU A 212 -12.75 13.57 0.35
N LEU A 213 -13.19 12.36 0.01
CA LEU A 213 -14.46 11.81 0.51
C LEU A 213 -14.32 11.32 1.95
N PHE A 214 -13.15 10.81 2.27
CA PHE A 214 -12.74 10.35 3.58
C PHE A 214 -11.23 10.43 3.67
N SER A 215 -10.69 10.84 4.81
CA SER A 215 -9.25 10.80 5.06
C SER A 215 -8.92 10.70 6.54
N ARG A 216 -7.75 10.10 6.83
CA ARG A 216 -7.10 10.14 8.14
C ARG A 216 -5.63 10.43 7.96
N VAL A 217 -5.15 11.38 8.76
CA VAL A 217 -3.73 11.66 8.92
C VAL A 217 -3.21 10.79 10.04
N SER A 218 -2.10 10.11 9.81
CA SER A 218 -1.46 9.26 10.82
C SER A 218 0.04 9.53 10.87
N ARG A 219 0.65 9.21 12.01
CA ARG A 219 2.08 9.34 12.25
C ARG A 219 2.68 7.97 12.47
N TYR A 220 3.78 7.64 11.78
CA TYR A 220 4.56 6.46 12.09
C TYR A 220 5.33 6.64 13.41
N LEU A 221 5.31 5.62 14.26
CA LEU A 221 6.10 5.56 15.50
C LEU A 221 7.49 4.98 15.25
N THR A 222 7.63 4.20 14.17
CA THR A 222 8.88 3.65 13.66
C THR A 222 8.87 3.84 12.16
N THR A 223 9.97 4.23 11.52
CA THR A 223 9.99 4.40 10.07
C THR A 223 9.87 3.05 9.36
N CYS A 224 9.19 3.03 8.19
CA CYS A 224 9.09 1.82 7.35
C CYS A 224 10.48 1.26 7.00
N LEU A 225 11.45 2.15 6.76
CA LEU A 225 12.83 1.77 6.46
C LEU A 225 13.50 1.05 7.65
N ALA A 226 13.40 1.61 8.86
CA ALA A 226 13.95 0.99 10.07
C ALA A 226 13.28 -0.37 10.34
N ALA A 227 11.95 -0.43 10.23
CA ALA A 227 11.20 -1.67 10.40
C ALA A 227 11.65 -2.76 9.42
N GLN A 228 11.88 -2.39 8.15
CA GLN A 228 12.34 -3.33 7.12
C GLN A 228 13.79 -3.80 7.33
N HIS A 229 14.72 -2.87 7.59
CA HIS A 229 16.15 -3.18 7.65
C HIS A 229 16.57 -3.79 8.99
N GLN A 230 15.99 -3.31 10.09
CA GLN A 230 16.33 -3.77 11.44
C GLN A 230 15.38 -4.85 11.97
N ARG A 231 14.34 -5.21 11.21
CA ARG A 231 13.30 -6.18 11.60
C ARG A 231 12.66 -5.83 12.96
N ILE A 232 12.39 -4.53 13.16
CA ILE A 232 11.72 -4.03 14.36
C ILE A 232 10.23 -3.80 14.09
N PRO A 233 9.39 -3.72 15.14
CA PRO A 233 7.97 -3.46 14.98
C PRO A 233 7.67 -2.16 14.24
N LEU A 234 6.64 -2.18 13.37
CA LEU A 234 6.11 -1.00 12.68
C LEU A 234 4.76 -0.64 13.29
N GLY A 235 4.65 0.57 13.81
CA GLY A 235 3.42 1.10 14.39
C GLY A 235 3.06 2.45 13.82
N SER A 236 1.76 2.75 13.80
CA SER A 236 1.24 4.05 13.40
C SER A 236 0.02 4.42 14.23
N VAL A 237 -0.20 5.71 14.43
CA VAL A 237 -1.31 6.28 15.19
C VAL A 237 -1.96 7.43 14.44
N VAL A 238 -3.29 7.47 14.44
CA VAL A 238 -4.07 8.57 13.86
C VAL A 238 -3.85 9.84 14.69
N VAL A 239 -3.79 10.98 14.01
CA VAL A 239 -3.57 12.30 14.59
C VAL A 239 -4.90 12.95 14.94
N ASP A 240 -5.05 13.46 16.16
CA ASP A 240 -6.23 14.19 16.64
C ASP A 240 -6.07 15.72 16.63
N ASP A 241 -4.85 16.25 16.44
CA ASP A 241 -4.60 17.68 16.23
C ASP A 241 -5.30 18.16 14.95
N ALA A 242 -6.38 18.92 15.12
CA ALA A 242 -7.23 19.38 14.02
C ALA A 242 -6.47 20.29 13.03
N GLU A 243 -5.63 21.21 13.53
CA GLU A 243 -4.86 22.14 12.69
C GLU A 243 -3.87 21.35 11.81
N LEU A 244 -3.16 20.40 12.41
CA LEU A 244 -2.22 19.54 11.69
C LEU A 244 -2.94 18.65 10.67
N ARG A 245 -4.08 18.06 11.04
CA ARG A 245 -4.90 17.25 10.11
C ARG A 245 -5.33 18.05 8.89
N ASP A 246 -5.89 19.24 9.09
CA ASP A 246 -6.40 20.08 8.01
C ASP A 246 -5.27 20.52 7.07
N ARG A 247 -4.12 20.86 7.64
CA ARG A 247 -2.94 21.23 6.88
C ARG A 247 -2.40 20.06 6.04
N LEU A 248 -2.25 18.87 6.62
CA LEU A 248 -1.72 17.71 5.90
C LEU A 248 -2.74 17.13 4.92
N ASN A 249 -4.05 17.19 5.20
CA ASN A 249 -5.10 16.87 4.24
C ASN A 249 -5.07 17.83 3.03
N SER A 250 -4.93 19.14 3.27
CA SER A 250 -4.80 20.13 2.18
C SER A 250 -3.54 19.91 1.34
N PHE A 251 -2.43 19.54 1.98
CA PHE A 251 -1.19 19.18 1.30
C PHE A 251 -1.37 17.92 0.44
N ALA A 252 -1.96 16.87 1.02
CA ALA A 252 -2.24 15.62 0.32
C ALA A 252 -3.17 15.86 -0.88
N LEU A 253 -4.27 16.60 -0.71
CA LEU A 253 -5.20 16.89 -1.81
C LEU A 253 -4.50 17.60 -2.97
N ARG A 254 -3.62 18.57 -2.73
CA ARG A 254 -2.86 19.24 -3.80
C ARG A 254 -1.98 18.26 -4.56
N ALA A 255 -1.30 17.34 -3.87
CA ALA A 255 -0.47 16.31 -4.51
C ALA A 255 -1.33 15.33 -5.34
N LEU A 256 -2.48 14.89 -4.83
CA LEU A 256 -3.40 14.02 -5.54
C LEU A 256 -3.96 14.67 -6.81
N LEU A 257 -4.33 15.96 -6.73
CA LEU A 257 -4.80 16.74 -7.89
C LEU A 257 -3.69 16.93 -8.94
N ALA A 258 -2.45 17.17 -8.51
CA ALA A 258 -1.29 17.28 -9.40
C ALA A 258 -1.05 15.98 -10.19
N LEU A 259 -1.36 14.85 -9.59
CA LEU A 259 -1.27 13.51 -10.19
C LEU A 259 -2.56 13.09 -10.91
N SER A 260 -3.57 13.96 -10.96
CA SER A 260 -4.91 13.66 -11.53
C SER A 260 -5.51 12.37 -10.95
N LEU A 261 -5.20 12.04 -9.69
CA LEU A 261 -5.76 10.86 -9.03
C LEU A 261 -7.21 11.13 -8.65
N ASP A 262 -8.11 10.32 -9.18
CA ASP A 262 -9.55 10.43 -8.97
C ASP A 262 -10.20 9.05 -8.84
N ALA A 263 -11.40 9.03 -8.23
CA ALA A 263 -12.19 7.82 -7.98
C ALA A 263 -11.36 6.65 -7.39
N SER A 264 -10.49 6.95 -6.43
CA SER A 264 -9.47 6.00 -5.92
C SER A 264 -9.25 6.14 -4.42
N PRO A 265 -8.92 5.05 -3.74
CA PRO A 265 -8.21 5.15 -2.46
C PRO A 265 -6.80 5.64 -2.69
N PHE A 266 -6.20 6.19 -1.64
CA PHE A 266 -4.82 6.62 -1.67
C PHE A 266 -4.12 6.37 -0.33
N HIS A 267 -2.83 6.16 -0.41
CA HIS A 267 -1.88 6.13 0.70
C HIS A 267 -0.74 7.07 0.34
N LEU A 268 -0.76 8.27 0.91
CA LEU A 268 0.25 9.29 0.65
C LEU A 268 1.18 9.40 1.86
N GLU A 269 2.49 9.28 1.62
CA GLU A 269 3.53 9.52 2.62
C GLU A 269 4.17 10.88 2.43
N LEU A 270 4.46 11.53 3.55
CA LEU A 270 5.13 12.83 3.61
C LEU A 270 6.06 12.89 4.83
N ILE A 271 7.05 13.78 4.77
CA ILE A 271 7.93 14.07 5.89
C ILE A 271 7.59 15.46 6.41
N LEU A 272 7.22 15.56 7.69
CA LEU A 272 7.06 16.84 8.37
C LEU A 272 8.39 17.23 9.02
N ARG A 273 9.02 18.29 8.48
CA ARG A 273 10.28 18.81 8.99
C ARG A 273 10.12 19.53 10.34
N ALA A 274 11.23 19.83 11.00
CA ALA A 274 11.22 20.53 12.29
C ALA A 274 10.60 21.94 12.22
N ASP A 275 10.72 22.62 11.06
CA ASP A 275 10.07 23.89 10.76
C ASP A 275 8.57 23.75 10.41
N ARG A 276 8.03 22.54 10.57
CA ARG A 276 6.66 22.12 10.26
C ARG A 276 6.33 22.11 8.76
N GLU A 277 7.26 22.34 7.85
CA GLU A 277 7.01 22.24 6.41
C GLU A 277 6.83 20.79 5.99
N PRO A 278 5.70 20.40 5.37
CA PRO A 278 5.51 19.06 4.82
C PRO A 278 6.23 18.92 3.48
N VAL A 279 6.96 17.82 3.31
CA VAL A 279 7.67 17.44 2.09
C VAL A 279 7.08 16.13 1.58
N PHE A 280 6.64 16.11 0.33
CA PHE A 280 6.07 14.92 -0.30
C PHE A 280 7.11 13.80 -0.43
N LEU A 281 6.72 12.57 -0.12
CA LEU A 281 7.59 11.40 -0.26
C LEU A 281 7.13 10.49 -1.41
N GLU A 282 5.92 9.97 -1.32
CA GLU A 282 5.29 9.13 -2.36
C GLU A 282 3.77 9.01 -2.14
N VAL A 283 3.06 8.53 -3.16
CA VAL A 283 1.66 8.12 -3.03
C VAL A 283 1.40 6.83 -3.79
N GLY A 284 0.64 5.92 -3.18
CA GLY A 284 0.08 4.74 -3.82
C GLY A 284 -1.41 4.93 -4.09
N ALA A 285 -1.86 4.65 -5.32
CA ALA A 285 -3.27 4.66 -5.72
C ALA A 285 -3.97 3.38 -5.24
N ARG A 286 -3.94 3.13 -3.94
CA ARG A 286 -4.52 1.95 -3.28
C ARG A 286 -4.64 2.18 -1.76
N PRO A 287 -5.41 1.35 -1.03
CA PRO A 287 -5.41 1.37 0.43
C PRO A 287 -4.01 1.16 1.03
N GLY A 288 -3.70 1.86 2.10
CA GLY A 288 -2.45 1.70 2.85
C GLY A 288 -2.25 0.29 3.38
N GLY A 289 -0.99 -0.08 3.60
CA GLY A 289 -0.58 -1.38 4.12
C GLY A 289 -0.81 -1.56 5.63
N GLY A 290 -0.14 -2.55 6.22
CA GLY A 290 -0.23 -2.82 7.65
C GLY A 290 -1.65 -3.15 8.10
N GLN A 291 -2.12 -2.46 9.16
CA GLN A 291 -3.48 -2.61 9.68
C GLN A 291 -4.39 -1.40 9.37
N ILE A 292 -3.96 -0.46 8.51
CA ILE A 292 -4.67 0.80 8.21
C ILE A 292 -6.14 0.53 7.82
N ARG A 293 -6.36 -0.31 6.80
CA ARG A 293 -7.71 -0.61 6.31
C ARG A 293 -8.63 -1.23 7.36
N PHE A 294 -8.06 -2.02 8.25
CA PHE A 294 -8.84 -2.67 9.31
C PHE A 294 -9.22 -1.68 10.42
N VAL A 295 -8.30 -0.79 10.79
CA VAL A 295 -8.62 0.30 11.74
C VAL A 295 -9.70 1.21 11.16
N PHE A 296 -9.68 1.47 9.85
CA PHE A 296 -10.70 2.32 9.21
C PHE A 296 -12.08 1.65 9.16
N ASP A 297 -12.12 0.36 8.86
CA ASP A 297 -13.36 -0.42 8.87
C ASP A 297 -13.91 -0.56 10.29
N ASP A 298 -13.06 -0.96 11.25
CA ASP A 298 -13.45 -1.20 12.63
C ASP A 298 -13.95 0.07 13.35
N LEU A 299 -13.24 1.19 13.21
CA LEU A 299 -13.50 2.38 14.02
C LEU A 299 -14.31 3.45 13.28
N TYR A 300 -14.21 3.52 11.96
CA TYR A 300 -14.85 4.56 11.18
C TYR A 300 -15.91 4.02 10.22
N GLY A 301 -16.08 2.70 10.13
CA GLY A 301 -17.08 2.06 9.26
C GLY A 301 -16.76 2.21 7.75
N VAL A 302 -15.50 2.48 7.40
CA VAL A 302 -15.06 2.72 6.03
C VAL A 302 -14.20 1.57 5.52
N ASP A 303 -14.83 0.67 4.76
CA ASP A 303 -14.13 -0.40 4.04
C ASP A 303 -13.56 0.15 2.72
N LEU A 304 -12.27 0.48 2.70
CA LEU A 304 -11.61 1.11 1.56
C LEU A 304 -11.71 0.29 0.26
N PHE A 305 -11.73 -1.04 0.31
CA PHE A 305 -11.89 -1.86 -0.90
C PHE A 305 -13.31 -1.83 -1.44
N ARG A 306 -14.31 -1.85 -0.55
CA ARG A 306 -15.72 -1.72 -0.94
C ARG A 306 -15.97 -0.36 -1.56
N GLU A 307 -15.50 0.70 -0.93
CA GLU A 307 -15.69 2.04 -1.44
C GLU A 307 -14.93 2.28 -2.76
N TRP A 308 -13.74 1.70 -2.91
CA TRP A 308 -13.03 1.74 -4.18
C TRP A 308 -13.82 1.05 -5.30
N ALA A 309 -14.34 -0.16 -5.05
CA ALA A 309 -15.17 -0.86 -6.02
C ALA A 309 -16.46 -0.06 -6.34
N ASN A 310 -17.08 0.56 -5.35
CA ASN A 310 -18.23 1.44 -5.54
C ASN A 310 -17.88 2.63 -6.44
N LEU A 311 -16.78 3.33 -6.17
CA LEU A 311 -16.32 4.46 -6.99
C LEU A 311 -16.03 4.02 -8.43
N ALA A 312 -15.35 2.88 -8.61
CA ALA A 312 -15.06 2.32 -9.94
C ALA A 312 -16.34 1.98 -10.73
N LEU A 313 -17.42 1.63 -10.04
CA LEU A 313 -18.73 1.37 -10.61
C LEU A 313 -19.61 2.63 -10.77
N GLY A 314 -19.05 3.82 -10.46
CA GLY A 314 -19.80 5.08 -10.50
C GLY A 314 -20.82 5.24 -9.37
N VAL A 315 -20.68 4.46 -8.29
CA VAL A 315 -21.51 4.55 -7.09
C VAL A 315 -20.77 5.35 -6.03
N GLN A 316 -21.20 6.57 -5.79
CA GLN A 316 -20.71 7.39 -4.69
C GLN A 316 -21.77 7.46 -3.60
N ARG A 317 -21.33 7.32 -2.35
CA ARG A 317 -22.19 7.48 -1.19
C ARG A 317 -21.52 8.37 -0.15
N GLU A 318 -22.33 8.97 0.67
CA GLU A 318 -21.84 9.73 1.81
C GLU A 318 -21.19 8.78 2.82
N LEU A 319 -19.96 9.11 3.24
CA LEU A 319 -19.19 8.29 4.17
C LEU A 319 -19.24 8.92 5.56
N PRO A 320 -19.30 8.10 6.63
CA PRO A 320 -19.19 8.60 7.98
C PRO A 320 -17.79 9.21 8.21
N VAL A 321 -17.72 10.30 8.94
CA VAL A 321 -16.46 10.96 9.31
C VAL A 321 -16.46 11.21 10.84
N PRO A 322 -16.52 10.17 11.68
CA PRO A 322 -16.44 10.35 13.12
C PRO A 322 -15.01 10.81 13.51
N ASP A 323 -14.91 11.77 14.40
CA ASP A 323 -13.61 12.25 14.90
C ASP A 323 -13.01 11.30 15.93
N GLU A 324 -13.82 10.54 16.63
CA GLU A 324 -13.42 9.58 17.67
C GLU A 324 -13.94 8.16 17.40
N PRO A 325 -13.27 7.13 17.91
CA PRO A 325 -12.02 7.17 18.66
C PRO A 325 -10.77 7.37 17.77
N VAL A 326 -9.65 7.79 18.37
CA VAL A 326 -8.34 7.77 17.72
C VAL A 326 -7.90 6.33 17.55
N GLY A 327 -7.60 5.95 16.33
CA GLY A 327 -7.14 4.62 15.99
C GLY A 327 -5.61 4.51 15.94
N GLY A 328 -5.11 3.30 16.12
CA GLY A 328 -3.69 2.99 15.92
C GLY A 328 -3.46 1.51 15.66
N TRP A 329 -2.28 1.19 15.19
CA TRP A 329 -1.94 -0.20 14.91
C TRP A 329 -0.45 -0.48 15.09
N LEU A 330 -0.14 -1.77 15.28
CA LEU A 330 1.21 -2.30 15.37
C LEU A 330 1.29 -3.62 14.62
N THR A 331 2.38 -3.80 13.88
CA THR A 331 2.78 -5.09 13.30
C THR A 331 4.17 -5.46 13.81
N VAL A 332 4.34 -6.72 14.20
CA VAL A 332 5.58 -7.24 14.73
C VAL A 332 6.14 -8.29 13.76
N PRO A 333 7.39 -8.15 13.28
CA PRO A 333 8.01 -9.14 12.41
C PRO A 333 8.43 -10.39 13.20
N ALA A 334 8.73 -11.47 12.49
CA ALA A 334 9.42 -12.60 13.09
C ALA A 334 10.85 -12.22 13.51
N PRO A 335 11.34 -12.73 14.64
CA PRO A 335 12.69 -12.40 15.15
C PRO A 335 13.81 -13.01 14.31
N SER A 336 13.51 -14.03 13.51
CA SER A 336 14.47 -14.70 12.61
C SER A 336 13.88 -15.01 11.24
N ALA A 337 14.75 -15.36 10.29
CA ALA A 337 14.31 -15.92 9.02
C ALA A 337 13.81 -17.37 9.19
N PRO A 338 12.86 -17.84 8.34
CA PRO A 338 12.42 -19.22 8.34
C PRO A 338 13.53 -20.17 7.83
N PRO A 339 13.42 -21.48 8.13
CA PRO A 339 12.31 -22.12 8.84
C PRO A 339 12.41 -21.96 10.35
N TYR A 340 11.27 -21.79 11.02
CA TYR A 340 11.21 -21.75 12.48
C TYR A 340 9.87 -22.28 13.01
N ARG A 341 9.87 -22.71 14.27
CA ARG A 341 8.67 -23.05 15.04
C ARG A 341 8.41 -21.99 16.10
N VAL A 342 7.15 -21.59 16.27
CA VAL A 342 6.72 -20.67 17.32
C VAL A 342 6.80 -21.36 18.69
N VAL A 343 7.56 -20.79 19.60
CA VAL A 343 7.70 -21.26 20.99
C VAL A 343 6.71 -20.55 21.90
N GLU A 344 6.60 -19.21 21.75
CA GLU A 344 5.72 -18.39 22.55
C GLU A 344 5.25 -17.18 21.74
N ALA A 345 3.95 -16.88 21.85
CA ALA A 345 3.34 -15.63 21.41
C ALA A 345 2.29 -15.23 22.48
N ARG A 346 2.69 -14.36 23.41
CA ARG A 346 1.89 -14.05 24.59
C ARG A 346 0.86 -12.96 24.29
N SER A 347 -0.42 -13.25 24.54
CA SER A 347 -1.51 -12.28 24.45
C SER A 347 -1.33 -11.12 25.42
N LEU A 348 -1.68 -9.91 24.97
CA LEU A 348 -1.68 -8.70 25.77
C LEU A 348 -3.07 -8.03 25.81
N ILE A 349 -4.09 -8.62 25.21
CA ILE A 349 -5.43 -8.03 25.03
C ILE A 349 -6.05 -7.56 26.36
N ASP A 350 -5.90 -8.33 27.43
CA ASP A 350 -6.49 -8.02 28.74
C ASP A 350 -5.55 -7.18 29.64
N SER A 351 -4.34 -6.87 29.18
CA SER A 351 -3.31 -6.27 30.01
C SER A 351 -2.74 -4.95 29.48
N VAL A 352 -3.06 -4.59 28.23
CA VAL A 352 -2.74 -3.30 27.64
C VAL A 352 -4.04 -2.53 27.39
N ARG A 353 -4.18 -1.41 28.09
CA ARG A 353 -5.33 -0.53 27.90
C ARG A 353 -5.36 0.01 26.48
N TYR A 354 -6.53 0.12 25.90
CA TYR A 354 -6.79 0.59 24.52
C TYR A 354 -6.40 -0.38 23.40
N LEU A 355 -5.80 -1.52 23.68
CA LEU A 355 -5.68 -2.64 22.75
C LEU A 355 -7.03 -3.34 22.63
N TYR A 356 -7.66 -3.34 21.44
CA TYR A 356 -8.97 -3.98 21.26
C TYR A 356 -8.92 -5.21 20.35
N TYR A 357 -7.82 -5.41 19.62
CA TYR A 357 -7.65 -6.54 18.73
C TYR A 357 -6.20 -6.99 18.69
N GLU A 358 -5.99 -8.28 18.67
CA GLU A 358 -4.70 -8.90 18.34
C GLU A 358 -4.89 -10.14 17.47
N ALA A 359 -3.93 -10.37 16.57
CA ALA A 359 -3.80 -11.62 15.82
C ALA A 359 -2.37 -12.10 16.00
N LEU A 360 -2.23 -13.21 16.72
CA LEU A 360 -0.95 -13.78 17.11
C LEU A 360 -0.73 -15.14 16.44
N PRO A 361 0.52 -15.52 16.17
CA PRO A 361 0.84 -16.88 15.80
C PRO A 361 0.57 -17.82 16.98
N HIS A 362 0.22 -19.07 16.71
CA HIS A 362 -0.01 -20.06 17.76
C HIS A 362 1.30 -20.79 18.10
N THR A 363 1.47 -21.10 19.39
CA THR A 363 2.56 -21.96 19.85
C THR A 363 2.51 -23.31 19.11
N GLY A 364 3.64 -23.69 18.53
CA GLY A 364 3.76 -24.89 17.70
C GLY A 364 3.63 -24.64 16.18
N ASP A 365 3.12 -23.47 15.76
CA ASP A 365 3.08 -23.13 14.33
C ASP A 365 4.48 -23.21 13.72
N VAL A 366 4.55 -23.78 12.52
CA VAL A 366 5.79 -23.84 11.73
C VAL A 366 5.67 -22.90 10.55
N TYR A 367 6.67 -22.05 10.39
CA TYR A 367 6.81 -21.15 9.27
C TYR A 367 7.99 -21.58 8.41
N ASP A 368 7.72 -21.87 7.15
CA ASP A 368 8.72 -22.11 6.11
C ASP A 368 8.86 -20.88 5.19
N SER A 369 9.81 -20.93 4.25
CA SER A 369 10.05 -19.83 3.31
C SER A 369 8.84 -19.52 2.41
N ARG A 370 7.93 -20.47 2.20
CA ARG A 370 6.72 -20.32 1.39
C ARG A 370 5.64 -19.54 2.15
N ARG A 371 5.47 -19.81 3.43
CA ARG A 371 4.50 -19.07 4.27
C ARG A 371 4.86 -17.61 4.47
N LEU A 372 6.14 -17.26 4.55
CA LEU A 372 6.57 -15.87 4.71
C LEU A 372 6.39 -15.00 3.48
N SER A 373 6.26 -15.60 2.28
CA SER A 373 5.92 -14.81 1.08
C SER A 373 4.51 -14.21 1.17
N LEU A 374 3.63 -14.81 1.97
CA LEU A 374 2.23 -14.40 2.13
C LEU A 374 2.00 -13.48 3.35
N ASP A 375 2.85 -13.58 4.37
CA ASP A 375 2.71 -12.78 5.60
C ASP A 375 4.06 -12.19 6.03
N ARG A 376 4.24 -10.89 5.79
CA ARG A 376 5.47 -10.16 6.14
C ARG A 376 5.64 -9.93 7.64
N TRP A 377 4.56 -10.07 8.43
CA TRP A 377 4.52 -9.74 9.83
C TRP A 377 3.96 -10.91 10.67
N PRO A 378 4.61 -12.07 10.61
CA PRO A 378 4.09 -13.26 11.27
C PRO A 378 4.20 -13.23 12.80
N GLY A 379 4.91 -12.23 13.37
CA GLY A 379 5.08 -12.11 14.82
C GLY A 379 3.86 -11.59 15.56
N GLY A 380 2.97 -10.84 14.89
CA GLY A 380 1.74 -10.35 15.51
C GLY A 380 1.21 -9.07 14.86
N ARG A 381 -0.10 -8.88 15.00
CA ARG A 381 -0.82 -7.69 14.57
C ARG A 381 -1.72 -7.23 15.69
N PHE A 382 -1.71 -5.92 15.95
CA PHE A 382 -2.44 -5.31 17.05
C PHE A 382 -3.16 -4.06 16.57
N ARG A 383 -4.36 -3.81 17.10
CA ARG A 383 -5.13 -2.60 16.81
C ARG A 383 -5.61 -1.95 18.10
N PHE A 384 -5.57 -0.62 18.10
CA PHE A 384 -5.80 0.20 19.28
C PHE A 384 -6.85 1.26 19.01
N ALA A 385 -7.61 1.62 20.05
CA ALA A 385 -8.59 2.69 20.03
C ALA A 385 -8.56 3.45 21.36
N GLY A 386 -8.44 4.76 21.31
CA GLY A 386 -8.35 5.59 22.51
C GLY A 386 -8.80 7.03 22.28
N PRO A 387 -8.75 7.88 23.31
CA PRO A 387 -9.27 9.24 23.22
C PRO A 387 -8.33 10.23 22.52
N THR A 388 -7.00 10.01 22.56
CA THR A 388 -6.03 10.93 21.96
C THR A 388 -4.87 10.17 21.29
N THR A 389 -4.18 10.86 20.39
CA THR A 389 -2.98 10.36 19.71
C THR A 389 -1.92 9.88 20.70
N GLU A 390 -1.65 10.67 21.75
CA GLU A 390 -0.60 10.36 22.75
C GLU A 390 -0.95 9.13 23.55
N VAL A 391 -2.22 8.96 23.93
CA VAL A 391 -2.70 7.81 24.70
C VAL A 391 -2.59 6.53 23.88
N VAL A 392 -2.97 6.57 22.60
CA VAL A 392 -2.86 5.42 21.69
C VAL A 392 -1.40 5.12 21.36
N ALA A 393 -0.58 6.14 21.10
CA ALA A 393 0.86 5.96 20.88
C ALA A 393 1.54 5.28 22.08
N ALA A 394 1.25 5.74 23.29
CA ALA A 394 1.79 5.12 24.52
C ALA A 394 1.36 3.65 24.68
N ALA A 395 0.12 3.30 24.31
CA ALA A 395 -0.37 1.92 24.33
C ALA A 395 0.37 1.03 23.29
N ILE A 396 0.61 1.58 22.09
CA ILE A 396 1.41 0.89 21.06
C ILE A 396 2.83 0.65 21.55
N GLU A 397 3.50 1.68 22.09
CA GLU A 397 4.86 1.57 22.64
C GLU A 397 4.94 0.61 23.83
N ASP A 398 3.92 0.59 24.71
CA ASP A 398 3.83 -0.37 25.80
C ASP A 398 3.73 -1.81 25.26
N THR A 399 2.94 -2.01 24.21
CA THR A 399 2.85 -3.31 23.53
C THR A 399 4.20 -3.71 22.93
N MET A 400 4.91 -2.81 22.26
CA MET A 400 6.25 -3.07 21.72
C MET A 400 7.24 -3.53 22.82
N ARG A 401 7.19 -2.91 24.00
CA ARG A 401 8.07 -3.27 25.13
C ARG A 401 7.68 -4.60 25.76
N ARG A 402 6.41 -4.92 25.88
CA ARG A 402 5.90 -6.06 26.66
C ARG A 402 5.66 -7.31 25.84
N TYR A 403 5.36 -7.17 24.55
CA TYR A 403 5.07 -8.33 23.71
C TYR A 403 6.29 -9.23 23.58
N ARG A 404 6.06 -10.53 23.82
CA ARG A 404 7.08 -11.56 23.67
C ARG A 404 6.65 -12.53 22.59
N PHE A 405 7.49 -12.61 21.59
CA PHE A 405 7.39 -13.56 20.49
C PHE A 405 8.72 -14.28 20.33
N THR A 406 8.75 -15.55 20.65
CA THR A 406 9.95 -16.37 20.58
C THR A 406 9.77 -17.54 19.62
N VAL A 407 10.83 -17.87 18.91
CA VAL A 407 10.87 -18.95 17.95
C VAL A 407 12.09 -19.81 18.20
N ALA A 408 12.00 -21.10 17.80
CA ALA A 408 13.14 -22.02 17.74
C ALA A 408 13.41 -22.39 16.29
N ALA A 409 14.67 -22.66 15.95
CA ALA A 409 15.02 -23.23 14.66
C ALA A 409 14.21 -24.50 14.41
N HIS A 410 13.78 -24.70 13.17
CA HIS A 410 13.04 -25.89 12.75
C HIS A 410 13.75 -26.50 11.55
N ASP A 411 14.27 -27.72 11.73
CA ASP A 411 14.88 -28.47 10.65
C ASP A 411 13.75 -28.89 9.68
N SER A 412 13.91 -28.55 8.41
CA SER A 412 12.94 -28.82 7.33
C SER A 412 12.98 -30.28 6.88
#